data_fb0c1febe5a891da514ac627254414a0
#
_entry.id   fb0c1febe5a891da514ac627254414a0
#
_cell.length_a   1.000
_cell.length_b   1.000
_cell.length_c   1.000
_cell.angle_alpha   90.00
_cell.angle_beta   90.00
_cell.angle_gamma   90.00
#
_symmetry.space_group_name_H-M   'P 1'
#
loop_
_entity.id
_entity.type
_entity.pdbx_description
1 polymer ?
#
loop_
_entity_poly.entity_id
_entity_poly.type
_entity_poly.pdbx_seq_one_letter_code
_entity_poly.pdbx_strand_id
1 'polypeptide(L)'
;MKIYLGSRNIKPEGFKTLDISPACNPDIVADITQMPQIQDGSCSELIASHVLEHLCWPDSFKAMAEMARILKVGGVLKIAVPDLRILLEMIKSQGLPFYAVGMIFGQGAGSDFHNQHHYGFTAEMLLQILKFLGFSDFDWWNSALPEGANGWYWAGQEKIAVSLNIKAVKKRPPSCDTEKIFELLKSNPLQEFSRIIAMETSSEIADEQISEPLLYQRIHFKLIDAMQRIAYLENILKEQK
;
A
#
# COMPACT_ATOMS: atom_id res chain seq x y z
N MET A 1 6.88 -15.68 -14.81
CA MET A 1 7.91 -14.59 -14.80
C MET A 1 7.83 -13.77 -13.52
N LYS A 2 8.82 -12.91 -13.25
CA LYS A 2 8.81 -11.93 -12.17
C LYS A 2 8.79 -10.55 -12.79
N ILE A 3 7.97 -9.62 -12.24
CA ILE A 3 7.86 -8.27 -12.79
C ILE A 3 7.99 -7.24 -11.66
N TYR A 4 8.77 -6.20 -11.94
CA TYR A 4 8.86 -4.99 -11.14
C TYR A 4 8.02 -3.89 -11.82
N LEU A 5 6.97 -3.45 -11.15
CA LEU A 5 5.95 -2.52 -11.65
C LEU A 5 6.29 -1.09 -11.26
N GLY A 6 6.13 -0.13 -12.17
CA GLY A 6 6.49 1.27 -11.96
C GLY A 6 8.00 1.43 -11.76
N SER A 7 8.78 0.79 -12.62
CA SER A 7 10.21 0.58 -12.38
C SER A 7 11.07 1.83 -12.53
N ARG A 8 10.59 2.86 -13.22
CA ARG A 8 11.42 4.01 -13.60
C ARG A 8 12.77 3.52 -14.20
N ASN A 9 13.90 3.93 -13.62
CA ASN A 9 15.24 3.52 -14.06
C ASN A 9 15.81 2.30 -13.30
N ILE A 10 14.99 1.63 -12.48
CA ILE A 10 15.41 0.53 -11.63
C ILE A 10 15.24 -0.78 -12.37
N LYS A 11 16.30 -1.58 -12.42
CA LYS A 11 16.33 -2.88 -13.09
C LYS A 11 16.83 -3.96 -12.13
N PRO A 12 15.96 -4.50 -11.26
CA PRO A 12 16.34 -5.54 -10.32
C PRO A 12 16.71 -6.82 -11.05
N GLU A 13 17.77 -7.48 -10.59
CA GLU A 13 18.19 -8.76 -11.15
C GLU A 13 17.09 -9.81 -11.05
N GLY A 14 16.85 -10.53 -12.13
CA GLY A 14 15.85 -11.59 -12.23
C GLY A 14 14.41 -11.12 -12.41
N PHE A 15 14.16 -9.80 -12.54
CA PHE A 15 12.86 -9.23 -12.84
C PHE A 15 12.83 -8.61 -14.23
N LYS A 16 11.70 -8.75 -14.92
CA LYS A 16 11.34 -7.84 -16.00
C LYS A 16 10.79 -6.54 -15.41
N THR A 17 11.10 -5.44 -16.05
CA THR A 17 10.62 -4.12 -15.64
C THR A 17 9.38 -3.73 -16.44
N LEU A 18 8.41 -3.09 -15.77
CA LEU A 18 7.23 -2.52 -16.40
C LEU A 18 7.06 -1.08 -15.95
N ASP A 19 6.86 -0.19 -16.90
CA ASP A 19 6.58 1.22 -16.64
C ASP A 19 5.64 1.78 -17.72
N ILE A 20 4.88 2.81 -17.36
CA ILE A 20 4.02 3.53 -18.30
C ILE A 20 4.84 4.40 -19.26
N SER A 21 6.00 4.89 -18.79
CA SER A 21 6.88 5.77 -19.54
C SER A 21 7.91 4.99 -20.36
N PRO A 22 7.86 5.05 -21.69
CA PRO A 22 8.90 4.45 -22.53
C PRO A 22 10.28 5.10 -22.34
N ALA A 23 10.32 6.34 -21.83
CA ALA A 23 11.58 7.06 -21.55
C ALA A 23 12.41 6.37 -20.44
N CYS A 24 11.78 5.58 -19.57
CA CYS A 24 12.44 4.76 -18.55
C CYS A 24 13.08 3.48 -19.13
N ASN A 25 12.89 3.22 -20.43
CA ASN A 25 13.39 2.02 -21.12
C ASN A 25 13.07 0.72 -20.37
N PRO A 26 11.77 0.47 -20.00
CA PRO A 26 11.39 -0.76 -19.35
C PRO A 26 11.32 -1.92 -20.37
N ASP A 27 11.32 -3.17 -19.87
CA ASP A 27 11.10 -4.36 -20.72
C ASP A 27 9.67 -4.43 -21.27
N ILE A 28 8.71 -3.84 -20.55
CA ILE A 28 7.29 -3.80 -20.90
C ILE A 28 6.78 -2.38 -20.69
N VAL A 29 6.30 -1.74 -21.75
CA VAL A 29 5.59 -0.44 -21.65
C VAL A 29 4.11 -0.74 -21.47
N ALA A 30 3.56 -0.40 -20.29
CA ALA A 30 2.15 -0.63 -19.96
C ALA A 30 1.69 0.25 -18.79
N ASP A 31 0.37 0.52 -18.78
CA ASP A 31 -0.33 1.01 -17.61
C ASP A 31 -0.63 -0.16 -16.67
N ILE A 32 -0.28 -0.03 -15.40
CA ILE A 32 -0.52 -1.08 -14.39
C ILE A 32 -2.01 -1.33 -14.09
N THR A 33 -2.89 -0.42 -14.49
CA THR A 33 -4.35 -0.59 -14.40
C THR A 33 -4.90 -1.46 -15.51
N GLN A 34 -4.11 -1.72 -16.57
CA GLN A 34 -4.51 -2.53 -17.71
C GLN A 34 -3.30 -3.14 -18.41
N MET A 35 -3.05 -4.42 -18.19
CA MET A 35 -1.87 -5.15 -18.70
C MET A 35 -2.28 -6.32 -19.63
N PRO A 36 -3.02 -6.08 -20.74
CA PRO A 36 -3.56 -7.14 -21.59
C PRO A 36 -2.49 -8.00 -22.26
N GLN A 37 -1.28 -7.48 -22.44
CA GLN A 37 -0.14 -8.23 -22.99
C GLN A 37 0.44 -9.26 -22.02
N ILE A 38 0.02 -9.26 -20.74
CA ILE A 38 0.45 -10.23 -19.73
C ILE A 38 -0.68 -11.20 -19.46
N GLN A 39 -0.42 -12.48 -19.75
CA GLN A 39 -1.39 -13.55 -19.58
C GLN A 39 -1.74 -13.79 -18.11
N ASP A 40 -3.00 -14.16 -17.84
CA ASP A 40 -3.50 -14.53 -16.52
C ASP A 40 -2.62 -15.61 -15.88
N GLY A 41 -2.28 -15.43 -14.61
CA GLY A 41 -1.52 -16.41 -13.85
C GLY A 41 -0.11 -16.69 -14.36
N SER A 42 0.46 -15.85 -15.24
CA SER A 42 1.78 -16.08 -15.84
C SER A 42 2.95 -15.61 -14.95
N CYS A 43 2.66 -14.80 -13.93
CA CYS A 43 3.67 -14.25 -13.04
C CYS A 43 3.78 -15.06 -11.76
N SER A 44 5.02 -15.26 -11.27
CA SER A 44 5.31 -15.91 -9.99
C SER A 44 5.60 -14.93 -8.86
N GLU A 45 6.03 -13.72 -9.21
CA GLU A 45 6.34 -12.66 -8.24
C GLU A 45 6.13 -11.29 -8.89
N LEU A 46 5.51 -10.38 -8.14
CA LEU A 46 5.32 -8.99 -8.52
C LEU A 46 5.85 -8.10 -7.38
N ILE A 47 6.49 -7.00 -7.75
CA ILE A 47 6.87 -5.92 -6.83
C ILE A 47 6.25 -4.62 -7.36
N ALA A 48 5.49 -3.93 -6.50
CA ALA A 48 4.95 -2.59 -6.73
C ALA A 48 5.43 -1.69 -5.59
N SER A 49 6.53 -0.99 -5.82
CA SER A 49 7.17 -0.16 -4.80
C SER A 49 6.98 1.31 -5.14
N HIS A 50 6.22 2.02 -4.31
CA HIS A 50 5.92 3.44 -4.49
C HIS A 50 5.37 3.77 -5.89
N VAL A 51 4.28 3.09 -6.24
CA VAL A 51 3.58 3.28 -7.52
C VAL A 51 2.07 3.43 -7.32
N LEU A 52 1.46 2.74 -6.34
CA LEU A 52 0.01 2.77 -6.16
C LEU A 52 -0.51 4.11 -5.67
N GLU A 53 0.27 4.85 -4.89
CA GLU A 53 -0.06 6.19 -4.40
C GLU A 53 -0.16 7.23 -5.51
N HIS A 54 0.44 6.97 -6.68
CA HIS A 54 0.35 7.85 -7.85
C HIS A 54 -0.93 7.65 -8.66
N LEU A 55 -1.75 6.67 -8.31
CA LEU A 55 -3.05 6.42 -8.94
C LEU A 55 -4.16 7.06 -8.12
N CYS A 56 -5.15 7.64 -8.82
CA CYS A 56 -6.40 8.04 -8.20
C CYS A 56 -7.19 6.81 -7.74
N TRP A 57 -8.04 6.98 -6.75
CA TRP A 57 -9.10 6.02 -6.52
C TRP A 57 -10.23 6.24 -7.55
N PRO A 58 -10.77 5.19 -8.23
CA PRO A 58 -10.59 3.76 -7.96
C PRO A 58 -9.50 3.06 -8.78
N ASP A 59 -8.67 3.77 -9.53
CA ASP A 59 -7.64 3.16 -10.40
C ASP A 59 -6.61 2.35 -9.62
N SER A 60 -6.29 2.75 -8.38
CA SER A 60 -5.42 1.96 -7.51
C SER A 60 -6.01 0.59 -7.18
N PHE A 61 -7.34 0.48 -7.01
CA PHE A 61 -8.01 -0.82 -6.87
C PHE A 61 -7.91 -1.63 -8.17
N LYS A 62 -8.13 -1.00 -9.33
CA LYS A 62 -8.03 -1.65 -10.63
C LYS A 62 -6.62 -2.20 -10.87
N ALA A 63 -5.58 -1.45 -10.53
CA ALA A 63 -4.20 -1.91 -10.61
C ALA A 63 -3.95 -3.13 -9.72
N MET A 64 -4.44 -3.15 -8.49
CA MET A 64 -4.32 -4.32 -7.60
C MET A 64 -5.09 -5.53 -8.13
N ALA A 65 -6.26 -5.33 -8.76
CA ALA A 65 -7.02 -6.39 -9.42
C ALA A 65 -6.26 -6.98 -10.64
N GLU A 66 -5.62 -6.13 -11.45
CA GLU A 66 -4.75 -6.57 -12.55
C GLU A 66 -3.50 -7.33 -12.03
N MET A 67 -2.88 -6.87 -10.94
CA MET A 67 -1.80 -7.62 -10.28
C MET A 67 -2.30 -9.00 -9.83
N ALA A 68 -3.51 -9.07 -9.26
CA ALA A 68 -4.11 -10.34 -8.88
C ALA A 68 -4.39 -11.23 -10.11
N ARG A 69 -4.83 -10.67 -11.24
CA ARG A 69 -5.09 -11.42 -12.47
C ARG A 69 -3.82 -12.07 -13.03
N ILE A 70 -2.75 -11.29 -13.20
CA ILE A 70 -1.51 -11.78 -13.84
C ILE A 70 -0.68 -12.69 -12.94
N LEU A 71 -0.88 -12.63 -11.61
CA LEU A 71 -0.15 -13.46 -10.66
C LEU A 71 -0.80 -14.84 -10.55
N LYS A 72 0.00 -15.91 -10.64
CA LYS A 72 -0.48 -17.28 -10.44
C LYS A 72 -0.90 -17.54 -8.99
N VAL A 73 -1.74 -18.53 -8.75
CA VAL A 73 -1.97 -19.06 -7.41
C VAL A 73 -0.65 -19.58 -6.84
N GLY A 74 -0.35 -19.24 -5.58
CA GLY A 74 0.94 -19.46 -4.93
C GLY A 74 1.99 -18.40 -5.29
N GLY A 75 1.67 -17.45 -6.17
CA GLY A 75 2.57 -16.32 -6.48
C GLY A 75 2.62 -15.28 -5.37
N VAL A 76 3.71 -14.52 -5.32
CA VAL A 76 4.01 -13.54 -4.29
C VAL A 76 3.84 -12.13 -4.83
N LEU A 77 3.08 -11.31 -4.11
CA LEU A 77 2.96 -9.87 -4.32
C LEU A 77 3.68 -9.12 -3.21
N LYS A 78 4.50 -8.15 -3.57
CA LYS A 78 5.16 -7.23 -2.65
C LYS A 78 4.74 -5.81 -3.00
N ILE A 79 4.15 -5.10 -2.05
CA ILE A 79 3.72 -3.70 -2.19
C ILE A 79 4.47 -2.87 -1.16
N ALA A 80 4.94 -1.70 -1.57
CA ALA A 80 5.39 -0.64 -0.68
C ALA A 80 4.66 0.66 -1.06
N VAL A 81 4.10 1.34 -0.05
CA VAL A 81 3.42 2.64 -0.19
C VAL A 81 3.72 3.49 1.05
N PRO A 82 3.60 4.83 1.00
CA PRO A 82 3.63 5.64 2.21
C PRO A 82 2.52 5.21 3.19
N ASP A 83 2.86 4.98 4.46
CA ASP A 83 1.87 4.69 5.49
C ASP A 83 1.20 5.98 5.97
N LEU A 84 -0.03 6.20 5.51
CA LEU A 84 -0.79 7.42 5.82
C LEU A 84 -0.97 7.59 7.34
N ARG A 85 -1.11 6.51 8.10
CA ARG A 85 -1.28 6.59 9.55
C ARG A 85 -0.02 7.11 10.22
N ILE A 86 1.17 6.59 9.82
CA ILE A 86 2.46 7.08 10.35
C ILE A 86 2.66 8.54 10.00
N LEU A 87 2.37 8.94 8.77
CA LEU A 87 2.50 10.32 8.34
C LEU A 87 1.59 11.26 9.16
N LEU A 88 0.36 10.85 9.46
CA LEU A 88 -0.54 11.62 10.33
C LEU A 88 -0.03 11.73 11.77
N GLU A 89 0.53 10.67 12.35
CA GLU A 89 1.13 10.71 13.69
C GLU A 89 2.39 11.59 13.72
N MET A 90 3.19 11.57 12.67
CA MET A 90 4.33 12.48 12.54
C MET A 90 3.88 13.94 12.52
N ILE A 91 2.84 14.26 11.75
CA ILE A 91 2.27 15.62 11.70
C ILE A 91 1.75 16.04 13.07
N LYS A 92 1.05 15.14 13.75
CA LYS A 92 0.50 15.40 15.08
C LYS A 92 1.57 15.66 16.13
N SER A 93 2.68 14.90 16.11
CA SER A 93 3.75 14.97 17.11
C SER A 93 4.79 16.04 16.84
N GLN A 94 5.07 16.38 15.58
CA GLN A 94 6.17 17.26 15.17
C GLN A 94 5.71 18.51 14.39
N GLY A 95 4.41 18.72 14.24
CA GLY A 95 3.86 19.66 13.28
C GLY A 95 3.92 19.08 11.86
N LEU A 96 3.84 19.95 10.84
CA LEU A 96 3.91 19.54 9.45
C LEU A 96 5.35 19.69 8.91
N PRO A 97 6.26 18.73 9.15
CA PRO A 97 7.62 18.82 8.63
C PRO A 97 7.59 18.76 7.11
N PHE A 98 8.45 19.53 6.46
CA PHE A 98 8.42 19.70 5.00
C PHE A 98 8.50 18.37 4.23
N TYR A 99 9.25 17.39 4.73
CA TYR A 99 9.35 16.08 4.09
C TYR A 99 8.06 15.25 4.21
N ALA A 100 7.27 15.41 5.29
CA ALA A 100 5.99 14.73 5.42
C ALA A 100 4.99 15.23 4.37
N VAL A 101 5.05 16.52 4.01
CA VAL A 101 4.27 17.07 2.90
C VAL A 101 4.61 16.35 1.59
N GLY A 102 5.91 16.18 1.31
CA GLY A 102 6.36 15.44 0.13
C GLY A 102 5.94 13.97 0.12
N MET A 103 5.91 13.33 1.30
CA MET A 103 5.44 11.95 1.41
C MET A 103 3.92 11.81 1.23
N ILE A 104 3.14 12.84 1.58
CA ILE A 104 1.68 12.83 1.41
C ILE A 104 1.28 13.22 -0.01
N PHE A 105 1.89 14.28 -0.58
CA PHE A 105 1.46 14.87 -1.84
C PHE A 105 2.38 14.54 -3.03
N GLY A 106 3.47 13.83 -2.78
CA GLY A 106 4.53 13.61 -3.77
C GLY A 106 5.53 14.76 -3.81
N GLN A 107 6.67 14.50 -4.43
CA GLN A 107 7.77 15.47 -4.57
C GLN A 107 7.83 16.11 -5.97
N GLY A 108 6.77 15.94 -6.75
CA GLY A 108 6.70 16.45 -8.11
C GLY A 108 6.81 17.98 -8.16
N ALA A 109 7.86 18.48 -8.81
CA ALA A 109 7.96 19.89 -9.16
C ALA A 109 7.16 20.16 -10.44
N GLY A 110 6.21 21.08 -10.37
CA GLY A 110 5.50 21.54 -11.58
C GLY A 110 4.35 20.63 -12.03
N SER A 111 4.24 20.42 -13.33
CA SER A 111 3.11 19.76 -13.99
C SER A 111 3.23 18.23 -14.12
N ASP A 112 4.18 17.60 -13.43
CA ASP A 112 4.34 16.16 -13.52
C ASP A 112 3.30 15.43 -12.65
N PHE A 113 2.14 15.18 -13.25
CA PHE A 113 1.02 14.49 -12.65
C PHE A 113 1.41 13.11 -12.11
N HIS A 114 2.33 12.40 -12.77
CA HIS A 114 2.76 11.06 -12.36
C HIS A 114 3.66 11.05 -11.12
N ASN A 115 4.18 12.19 -10.67
CA ASN A 115 4.97 12.31 -9.45
C ASN A 115 4.15 12.84 -8.26
N GLN A 116 2.85 13.11 -8.45
CA GLN A 116 1.95 13.49 -7.37
C GLN A 116 1.34 12.25 -6.73
N HIS A 117 1.14 12.28 -5.42
CA HIS A 117 0.38 11.26 -4.72
C HIS A 117 -1.09 11.63 -4.72
N HIS A 118 -1.91 10.78 -5.30
CA HIS A 118 -3.35 10.98 -5.43
C HIS A 118 -4.15 10.21 -4.39
N TYR A 119 -3.53 9.22 -3.75
CA TYR A 119 -4.19 8.38 -2.77
C TYR A 119 -3.26 7.97 -1.63
N GLY A 120 -3.84 7.78 -0.42
CA GLY A 120 -3.12 7.34 0.77
C GLY A 120 -3.62 5.98 1.25
N PHE A 121 -2.71 5.15 1.75
CA PHE A 121 -3.00 3.80 2.23
C PHE A 121 -2.70 3.66 3.72
N THR A 122 -3.52 2.84 4.38
CA THR A 122 -3.23 2.28 5.72
C THR A 122 -3.09 0.78 5.62
N ALA A 123 -2.45 0.17 6.63
CA ALA A 123 -2.28 -1.28 6.66
C ALA A 123 -3.62 -2.01 6.60
N GLU A 124 -4.62 -1.58 7.38
CA GLU A 124 -5.94 -2.20 7.42
C GLU A 124 -6.63 -2.17 6.07
N MET A 125 -6.61 -1.00 5.42
CA MET A 125 -7.22 -0.83 4.10
C MET A 125 -6.57 -1.74 3.06
N LEU A 126 -5.23 -1.74 3.00
CA LEU A 126 -4.50 -2.52 2.02
C LEU A 126 -4.67 -4.03 2.25
N LEU A 127 -4.64 -4.49 3.50
CA LEU A 127 -4.88 -5.89 3.85
C LEU A 127 -6.31 -6.35 3.48
N GLN A 128 -7.33 -5.51 3.71
CA GLN A 128 -8.71 -5.82 3.34
C GLN A 128 -8.87 -5.96 1.82
N ILE A 129 -8.31 -5.03 1.05
CA ILE A 129 -8.34 -5.08 -0.41
C ILE A 129 -7.64 -6.35 -0.91
N LEU A 130 -6.44 -6.65 -0.42
CA LEU A 130 -5.69 -7.82 -0.83
C LEU A 130 -6.40 -9.13 -0.46
N LYS A 131 -7.00 -9.21 0.73
CA LYS A 131 -7.81 -10.37 1.14
C LYS A 131 -8.99 -10.59 0.20
N PHE A 132 -9.70 -9.52 -0.15
CA PHE A 132 -10.78 -9.52 -1.12
C PHE A 132 -10.31 -10.05 -2.49
N LEU A 133 -9.13 -9.64 -2.96
CA LEU A 133 -8.51 -10.08 -4.21
C LEU A 133 -7.89 -11.49 -4.15
N GLY A 134 -8.06 -12.21 -3.04
CA GLY A 134 -7.67 -13.61 -2.90
C GLY A 134 -6.27 -13.85 -2.33
N PHE A 135 -5.67 -12.84 -1.71
CA PHE A 135 -4.38 -12.95 -1.03
C PHE A 135 -4.53 -13.32 0.45
N SER A 136 -3.51 -14.00 0.98
CA SER A 136 -3.29 -14.23 2.41
C SER A 136 -1.79 -14.38 2.71
N ASP A 137 -1.43 -14.94 3.87
CA ASP A 137 -0.04 -15.10 4.34
C ASP A 137 0.69 -13.74 4.28
N PHE A 138 0.07 -12.74 4.92
CA PHE A 138 0.60 -11.40 4.96
C PHE A 138 1.83 -11.33 5.86
N ASP A 139 2.87 -10.69 5.33
CA ASP A 139 4.15 -10.55 6.00
C ASP A 139 4.77 -9.18 5.67
N TRP A 140 5.77 -8.78 6.45
CA TRP A 140 6.63 -7.65 6.11
C TRP A 140 7.70 -8.07 5.11
N TRP A 141 8.13 -7.13 4.27
CA TRP A 141 9.32 -7.32 3.46
C TRP A 141 10.21 -6.08 3.49
N ASN A 142 11.51 -6.30 3.45
CA ASN A 142 12.50 -5.24 3.32
C ASN A 142 12.88 -5.07 1.87
N SER A 143 12.71 -3.86 1.34
CA SER A 143 13.24 -3.53 0.03
C SER A 143 14.74 -3.35 0.13
N ALA A 144 15.50 -4.10 -0.67
CA ALA A 144 16.94 -3.87 -0.85
C ALA A 144 17.23 -2.74 -1.85
N LEU A 145 16.16 -2.16 -2.41
CA LEU A 145 16.27 -1.15 -3.47
C LEU A 145 16.46 0.24 -2.86
N PRO A 146 17.26 1.12 -3.49
CA PRO A 146 17.60 2.44 -2.95
C PRO A 146 16.44 3.45 -2.92
N GLU A 147 15.23 3.06 -3.34
CA GLU A 147 14.09 3.91 -3.64
C GLU A 147 13.31 4.44 -2.47
N GLY A 148 13.84 4.43 -1.28
CA GLY A 148 13.14 5.02 -0.14
C GLY A 148 11.99 4.17 0.43
N ALA A 149 11.74 2.96 -0.11
CA ALA A 149 10.78 2.00 0.47
C ALA A 149 11.09 1.63 1.93
N ASN A 150 12.23 2.08 2.46
CA ASN A 150 12.70 1.87 3.82
C ASN A 150 12.86 3.20 4.58
N GLY A 151 12.13 4.25 4.22
CA GLY A 151 12.10 5.51 4.99
C GLY A 151 11.74 5.26 6.45
N TRP A 152 12.39 5.99 7.37
CA TRP A 152 12.22 5.83 8.80
C TRP A 152 11.89 7.16 9.47
N TYR A 153 11.02 7.06 10.46
CA TYR A 153 10.68 8.13 11.38
C TYR A 153 11.13 7.76 12.79
N TRP A 154 11.64 8.74 13.54
CA TRP A 154 12.03 8.59 14.94
C TRP A 154 10.94 9.14 15.85
N ALA A 155 10.24 8.26 16.56
CA ALA A 155 9.32 8.62 17.65
C ALA A 155 10.05 8.48 19.00
N GLY A 156 10.67 9.55 19.46
CA GLY A 156 11.55 9.49 20.64
C GLY A 156 12.80 8.66 20.34
N GLN A 157 12.94 7.50 20.99
CA GLN A 157 14.06 6.57 20.76
C GLN A 157 13.71 5.43 19.77
N GLU A 158 12.47 5.34 19.33
CA GLU A 158 12.00 4.29 18.45
C GLU A 158 12.08 4.69 16.97
N LYS A 159 12.46 3.74 16.14
CA LYS A 159 12.59 3.88 14.69
C LYS A 159 11.39 3.19 14.02
N ILE A 160 10.52 3.97 13.39
CA ILE A 160 9.30 3.48 12.74
C ILE A 160 9.44 3.62 11.23
N ALA A 161 9.07 2.57 10.48
CA ALA A 161 9.06 2.63 9.03
C ALA A 161 7.97 3.56 8.54
N VAL A 162 8.31 4.51 7.68
CA VAL A 162 7.35 5.44 7.05
C VAL A 162 6.65 4.80 5.87
N SER A 163 7.27 3.79 5.29
CA SER A 163 6.71 3.00 4.21
C SER A 163 6.03 1.74 4.77
N LEU A 164 4.82 1.48 4.32
CA LEU A 164 4.07 0.26 4.57
C LEU A 164 4.49 -0.79 3.54
N ASN A 165 5.22 -1.81 3.97
CA ASN A 165 5.76 -2.85 3.11
C ASN A 165 5.03 -4.18 3.37
N ILE A 166 4.09 -4.54 2.51
CA ILE A 166 3.30 -5.77 2.61
C ILE A 166 3.76 -6.78 1.56
N LYS A 167 4.11 -7.98 2.02
CA LYS A 167 4.24 -9.19 1.20
C LYS A 167 2.99 -10.03 1.40
N ALA A 168 2.41 -10.54 0.32
CA ALA A 168 1.22 -11.39 0.35
C ALA A 168 1.34 -12.52 -0.66
N VAL A 169 0.67 -13.64 -0.39
CA VAL A 169 0.62 -14.81 -1.28
C VAL A 169 -0.78 -14.95 -1.85
N LYS A 170 -0.90 -15.04 -3.18
CA LYS A 170 -2.18 -15.32 -3.82
C LYS A 170 -2.61 -16.76 -3.57
N LYS A 171 -3.76 -16.95 -2.92
CA LYS A 171 -4.29 -18.30 -2.59
C LYS A 171 -5.43 -18.74 -3.49
N ARG A 172 -6.19 -17.80 -4.03
CA ARG A 172 -7.37 -18.06 -4.86
C ARG A 172 -7.61 -16.90 -5.84
N PRO A 173 -8.46 -17.08 -6.84
CA PRO A 173 -9.00 -15.94 -7.59
C PRO A 173 -9.75 -14.97 -6.69
N PRO A 174 -9.98 -13.71 -7.15
CA PRO A 174 -10.88 -12.78 -6.47
C PRO A 174 -12.25 -13.40 -6.16
N SER A 175 -12.90 -12.95 -5.09
CA SER A 175 -14.20 -13.50 -4.64
C SER A 175 -15.34 -13.15 -5.58
N CYS A 176 -15.18 -12.11 -6.38
CA CYS A 176 -16.22 -11.61 -7.28
C CYS A 176 -15.61 -10.98 -8.54
N ASP A 177 -16.48 -10.57 -9.44
CA ASP A 177 -16.13 -9.86 -10.67
C ASP A 177 -15.56 -8.47 -10.34
N THR A 178 -14.24 -8.33 -10.51
CA THR A 178 -13.49 -7.11 -10.21
C THR A 178 -13.84 -5.95 -11.13
N GLU A 179 -14.24 -6.22 -12.39
CA GLU A 179 -14.70 -5.19 -13.32
C GLU A 179 -16.03 -4.60 -12.87
N LYS A 180 -16.96 -5.43 -12.43
CA LYS A 180 -18.23 -4.98 -11.87
C LYS A 180 -18.04 -4.13 -10.63
N ILE A 181 -17.11 -4.52 -9.75
CA ILE A 181 -16.76 -3.72 -8.57
C ILE A 181 -16.16 -2.39 -9.00
N PHE A 182 -15.23 -2.39 -9.95
CA PHE A 182 -14.62 -1.17 -10.44
C PHE A 182 -15.65 -0.17 -11.01
N GLU A 183 -16.64 -0.65 -11.78
CA GLU A 183 -17.71 0.20 -12.29
C GLU A 183 -18.60 0.78 -11.16
N LEU A 184 -18.88 0.01 -10.14
CA LEU A 184 -19.58 0.52 -8.95
C LEU A 184 -18.79 1.60 -8.22
N LEU A 185 -17.47 1.44 -8.11
CA LEU A 185 -16.58 2.39 -7.44
C LEU A 185 -16.48 3.73 -8.16
N LYS A 186 -16.66 3.76 -9.48
CA LYS A 186 -16.71 5.01 -10.25
C LYS A 186 -17.90 5.88 -9.90
N SER A 187 -19.04 5.27 -9.57
CA SER A 187 -20.30 5.97 -9.30
C SER A 187 -20.43 6.44 -7.85
N ASN A 188 -19.86 5.70 -6.87
CA ASN A 188 -19.90 6.05 -5.45
C ASN A 188 -18.73 5.45 -4.67
N PRO A 189 -17.52 6.05 -4.74
CA PRO A 189 -16.26 5.33 -4.58
C PRO A 189 -16.00 4.78 -3.18
N LEU A 190 -16.33 5.48 -2.10
CA LEU A 190 -15.80 5.11 -0.78
C LEU A 190 -16.81 4.39 0.12
N GLN A 191 -18.05 4.84 0.13
CA GLN A 191 -19.09 4.25 1.01
C GLN A 191 -19.48 2.85 0.54
N GLU A 192 -19.66 2.67 -0.77
CA GLU A 192 -20.05 1.38 -1.34
C GLU A 192 -18.92 0.37 -1.24
N PHE A 193 -17.67 0.79 -1.45
CA PHE A 193 -16.50 -0.07 -1.30
C PHE A 193 -16.33 -0.56 0.14
N SER A 194 -16.42 0.32 1.12
CA SER A 194 -16.36 -0.05 2.53
C SER A 194 -17.44 -1.07 2.90
N ARG A 195 -18.64 -0.91 2.33
CA ARG A 195 -19.76 -1.82 2.53
C ARG A 195 -19.52 -3.18 1.87
N ILE A 196 -19.07 -3.22 0.63
CA ILE A 196 -18.77 -4.47 -0.10
C ILE A 196 -17.65 -5.23 0.60
N ILE A 197 -16.55 -4.57 0.94
CA ILE A 197 -15.45 -5.20 1.67
C ILE A 197 -15.91 -5.70 3.04
N ALA A 198 -16.68 -4.93 3.79
CA ALA A 198 -17.19 -5.36 5.09
C ALA A 198 -18.11 -6.59 4.97
N MET A 199 -18.92 -6.71 3.93
CA MET A 199 -19.75 -7.88 3.68
C MET A 199 -18.95 -9.12 3.30
N GLU A 200 -17.91 -8.98 2.48
CA GLU A 200 -17.08 -10.08 1.99
C GLU A 200 -15.98 -10.49 2.99
N THR A 201 -15.52 -9.54 3.82
CA THR A 201 -14.47 -9.76 4.81
C THR A 201 -15.01 -9.80 6.25
N SER A 202 -16.28 -10.13 6.43
CA SER A 202 -16.96 -10.21 7.74
C SER A 202 -16.32 -11.21 8.73
N SER A 203 -15.42 -12.06 8.28
CA SER A 203 -14.47 -12.71 9.17
C SER A 203 -13.33 -11.75 9.46
N GLU A 204 -13.13 -11.40 10.73
CA GLU A 204 -11.95 -10.68 11.22
C GLU A 204 -10.70 -11.18 10.51
N ILE A 205 -9.80 -10.26 10.12
CA ILE A 205 -8.45 -10.67 9.75
C ILE A 205 -7.88 -11.25 11.04
N ALA A 206 -7.94 -12.57 11.17
CA ALA A 206 -7.42 -13.25 12.32
C ALA A 206 -5.93 -12.89 12.42
N ASP A 207 -5.49 -12.48 13.61
CA ASP A 207 -4.09 -12.08 13.85
C ASP A 207 -3.10 -13.20 13.48
N GLU A 208 -3.58 -14.45 13.43
CA GLU A 208 -2.84 -15.64 12.99
C GLU A 208 -2.35 -15.61 11.51
N GLN A 209 -2.88 -14.73 10.67
CA GLN A 209 -2.48 -14.59 9.25
C GLN A 209 -1.50 -13.44 9.00
N ILE A 210 -1.10 -12.72 10.04
CA ILE A 210 -0.25 -11.54 9.94
C ILE A 210 1.06 -11.83 10.65
N SER A 211 2.19 -11.63 9.97
CA SER A 211 3.51 -11.83 10.57
C SER A 211 3.75 -10.87 11.75
N GLU A 212 4.60 -11.31 12.67
CA GLU A 212 4.96 -10.54 13.87
C GLU A 212 5.41 -9.08 13.55
N PRO A 213 6.26 -8.79 12.55
CA PRO A 213 6.63 -7.42 12.21
C PRO A 213 5.46 -6.56 11.75
N LEU A 214 4.52 -7.11 11.01
CA LEU A 214 3.33 -6.39 10.54
C LEU A 214 2.31 -6.21 11.67
N LEU A 215 2.17 -7.24 12.52
CA LEU A 215 1.37 -7.18 13.74
C LEU A 215 1.94 -6.17 14.73
N TYR A 216 3.27 -6.11 14.87
CA TYR A 216 3.97 -5.12 15.71
C TYR A 216 3.64 -3.69 15.28
N GLN A 217 3.69 -3.38 13.98
CA GLN A 217 3.26 -2.07 13.50
C GLN A 217 1.81 -1.74 13.89
N ARG A 218 0.88 -2.69 13.71
CA ARG A 218 -0.54 -2.49 14.11
C ARG A 218 -0.71 -2.28 15.61
N ILE A 219 -0.02 -3.07 16.43
CA ILE A 219 -0.09 -2.97 17.90
C ILE A 219 0.57 -1.69 18.39
N HIS A 220 1.72 -1.35 17.82
CA HIS A 220 2.49 -0.16 18.19
C HIS A 220 1.66 1.11 18.03
N PHE A 221 0.84 1.21 16.97
CA PHE A 221 -0.09 2.32 16.81
C PHE A 221 -1.19 2.38 17.85
N LYS A 222 -1.79 1.23 18.18
CA LYS A 222 -2.78 1.17 19.26
C LYS A 222 -2.17 1.59 20.60
N LEU A 223 -0.92 1.24 20.83
CA LEU A 223 -0.18 1.62 22.03
C LEU A 223 0.12 3.12 22.05
N ILE A 224 0.61 3.71 20.96
CA ILE A 224 0.86 5.14 20.83
C ILE A 224 -0.44 5.94 21.05
N ASP A 225 -1.55 5.54 20.42
CA ASP A 225 -2.85 6.19 20.59
C ASP A 225 -3.31 6.12 22.06
N ALA A 226 -3.15 4.97 22.70
CA ALA A 226 -3.47 4.81 24.13
C ALA A 226 -2.59 5.71 25.03
N MET A 227 -1.29 5.75 24.78
CA MET A 227 -0.35 6.60 25.53
C MET A 227 -0.66 8.10 25.37
N GLN A 228 -1.02 8.52 24.16
CA GLN A 228 -1.40 9.91 23.89
C GLN A 228 -2.72 10.29 24.58
N ARG A 229 -3.70 9.38 24.62
CA ARG A 229 -4.94 9.59 25.38
C ARG A 229 -4.68 9.71 26.87
N ILE A 230 -3.78 8.90 27.42
CA ILE A 230 -3.37 8.98 28.82
C ILE A 230 -2.71 10.34 29.09
N ALA A 231 -1.73 10.74 28.27
CA ALA A 231 -1.04 12.04 28.44
C ALA A 231 -2.01 13.23 28.32
N TYR A 232 -2.99 13.18 27.43
CA TYR A 232 -4.03 14.18 27.30
C TYR A 232 -4.91 14.25 28.57
N LEU A 233 -5.35 13.11 29.09
CA LEU A 233 -6.14 13.06 30.33
C LEU A 233 -5.35 13.54 31.54
N GLU A 234 -4.06 13.20 31.64
CA GLU A 234 -3.18 13.68 32.69
C GLU A 234 -3.02 15.23 32.67
N ASN A 235 -2.96 15.81 31.46
CA ASN A 235 -2.91 17.28 31.32
C ASN A 235 -4.21 17.95 31.77
N ILE A 236 -5.38 17.40 31.37
CA ILE A 236 -6.68 17.89 31.86
C ILE A 236 -6.76 17.85 33.40
N LEU A 237 -6.31 16.75 34.00
CA LEU A 237 -6.31 16.60 35.47
C LEU A 237 -5.35 17.56 36.20
N LYS A 238 -4.29 18.00 35.53
CA LYS A 238 -3.37 19.03 36.05
C LYS A 238 -3.95 20.46 35.99
N GLU A 239 -4.74 20.74 34.95
CA GLU A 239 -5.42 22.02 34.74
C GLU A 239 -6.62 22.23 35.71
N GLN A 240 -7.15 21.12 36.27
CA GLN A 240 -8.27 21.14 37.22
C GLN A 240 -7.81 21.24 38.71
N LYS A 241 -6.51 21.28 38.98
CA LYS A 241 -5.92 21.46 40.28
C LYS A 241 -5.34 22.88 40.43
#